data_7cc107f74071683ce2a1abc0370a257c
#
_entry.id   7cc107f74071683ce2a1abc0370a257c
#
_cell.length_a   1.000
_cell.length_b   1.000
_cell.length_c   1.000
_cell.angle_alpha   90.00
_cell.angle_beta   90.00
_cell.angle_gamma   90.00
#
_symmetry.space_group_name_H-M   'P 1'
#
loop_
_entity.id
_entity.type
_entity.pdbx_description
1 polymer ?
#
loop_
_entity_poly.entity_id
_entity_poly.type
_entity_poly.pdbx_seq_one_letter_code
_entity_poly.pdbx_strand_id
1 'polypeptide(L)'
;MKFGRQVHCPRAWAVALVLVGALLGCQSKGSVSDALDPAAIEASNPPAGGAVAGPSQATQSLGTGPTKVAMLLPLSAPGSVGENGRKMLDAAKLAMTDLGNPLLTLTVEDTRGDVGYSQQLAIKAITSGAKVVIGPTELPAAQHIAKLSGSNRPPVLALADNFAGGPGVYAVCLTEADSAAAGAGAIAAKGGKKFVLLVPAGANASVVEHRVANSLSVYGANIAVTIPYSAGDSGAKAVADMGSLVDVPDAVIVASGDGSPAPILVALKSKGIPGKATSIVGTNRWLDRPIDPLFEGAYIAMLDQRETGPIADRFKTTFNYQPDVNVAYAYDMVALTAGIASALGPGSFSRKVFENPSGFRGSTGLFRFRADGSSERSMPFYRIEKGALKLVAKSTSSF
;
A
#
# COMPACT_ATOMS: atom_id res chain seq x y z
N MET A 1 -34.32 -57.28 28.74
CA MET A 1 -35.50 -56.67 29.37
C MET A 1 -35.58 -55.26 28.87
N LYS A 2 -36.46 -55.03 27.88
CA LYS A 2 -37.79 -54.41 27.92
C LYS A 2 -37.73 -52.94 28.26
N PHE A 3 -38.06 -52.13 27.40
CA PHE A 3 -39.11 -51.34 26.77
C PHE A 3 -38.67 -49.89 26.79
N GLY A 4 -38.68 -49.06 25.81
CA GLY A 4 -39.66 -48.78 24.77
C GLY A 4 -40.52 -47.60 25.15
N ARG A 5 -40.37 -46.45 24.45
CA ARG A 5 -41.52 -45.74 23.88
C ARG A 5 -41.13 -44.36 23.32
N GLN A 6 -41.42 -44.20 22.07
CA GLN A 6 -41.68 -42.93 21.37
C GLN A 6 -42.88 -42.22 22.06
N VAL A 7 -42.99 -40.91 21.87
CA VAL A 7 -44.23 -40.21 21.54
C VAL A 7 -43.97 -38.71 21.23
N HIS A 8 -44.18 -38.34 20.00
CA HIS A 8 -45.05 -37.31 19.44
C HIS A 8 -44.74 -35.80 19.64
N CYS A 9 -44.56 -35.19 18.49
CA CYS A 9 -44.86 -33.79 18.15
C CYS A 9 -46.38 -33.54 18.27
N PRO A 10 -46.83 -32.33 18.58
CA PRO A 10 -47.71 -31.66 17.63
C PRO A 10 -47.49 -30.14 17.44
N ARG A 11 -47.53 -29.76 16.19
CA ARG A 11 -48.39 -28.75 15.55
C ARG A 11 -48.37 -27.29 16.05
N ALA A 12 -47.77 -26.47 15.23
CA ALA A 12 -48.36 -25.34 14.50
C ALA A 12 -49.41 -24.45 15.18
N TRP A 13 -49.05 -23.16 15.29
CA TRP A 13 -50.01 -22.07 15.13
C TRP A 13 -49.37 -20.93 14.33
N ALA A 14 -49.97 -20.70 13.16
CA ALA A 14 -49.72 -19.56 12.31
C ALA A 14 -50.54 -18.37 12.87
N VAL A 15 -49.88 -17.22 13.00
CA VAL A 15 -50.59 -15.95 13.07
C VAL A 15 -50.04 -15.08 11.96
N ALA A 16 -50.83 -14.95 10.91
CA ALA A 16 -50.64 -13.98 9.85
C ALA A 16 -51.07 -12.61 10.39
N LEU A 17 -50.13 -11.64 10.32
CA LEU A 17 -50.46 -10.22 10.44
C LEU A 17 -50.00 -9.54 9.16
N VAL A 18 -50.99 -9.29 8.29
CA VAL A 18 -50.89 -8.47 7.10
C VAL A 18 -50.75 -7.01 7.54
N LEU A 19 -49.62 -6.40 7.32
CA LEU A 19 -49.45 -4.95 7.31
C LEU A 19 -49.05 -4.53 5.90
N VAL A 20 -50.03 -4.05 5.17
CA VAL A 20 -49.85 -3.33 3.89
C VAL A 20 -49.21 -1.99 4.21
N GLY A 21 -47.91 -1.89 3.95
CA GLY A 21 -47.18 -0.62 3.89
C GLY A 21 -46.71 -0.41 2.47
N ALA A 22 -47.38 0.48 1.76
CA ALA A 22 -46.95 0.94 0.45
C ALA A 22 -45.62 1.71 0.59
N LEU A 23 -44.52 1.06 0.31
CA LEU A 23 -43.24 1.71 0.06
C LEU A 23 -43.08 1.86 -1.45
N LEU A 24 -43.36 3.05 -1.93
CA LEU A 24 -42.87 3.54 -3.23
C LEU A 24 -41.36 3.43 -3.23
N GLY A 25 -40.87 2.32 -3.72
CA GLY A 25 -39.45 2.14 -4.00
C GLY A 25 -39.08 2.97 -5.22
N CYS A 26 -38.46 4.13 -5.02
CA CYS A 26 -37.66 4.75 -6.06
C CYS A 26 -36.49 3.82 -6.37
N GLN A 27 -36.60 3.02 -7.41
CA GLN A 27 -35.46 2.42 -8.06
C GLN A 27 -34.74 3.56 -8.80
N SER A 28 -33.77 4.18 -8.17
CA SER A 28 -32.80 5.00 -8.89
C SER A 28 -31.95 4.04 -9.73
N LYS A 29 -32.16 4.03 -11.04
CA LYS A 29 -31.16 3.53 -11.98
C LYS A 29 -29.96 4.46 -11.84
N GLY A 30 -29.00 4.10 -10.98
CA GLY A 30 -27.75 4.83 -10.86
C GLY A 30 -27.05 4.82 -12.23
N SER A 31 -27.04 5.96 -12.87
CA SER A 31 -26.20 6.16 -14.06
C SER A 31 -24.76 6.31 -13.60
N VAL A 32 -23.78 5.97 -14.44
CA VAL A 32 -22.35 6.14 -14.16
C VAL A 32 -22.01 7.60 -13.82
N SER A 33 -22.86 8.56 -14.23
CA SER A 33 -22.75 9.99 -13.89
C SER A 33 -22.98 10.30 -12.40
N ASP A 34 -23.68 9.44 -11.64
CA ASP A 34 -23.91 9.65 -10.22
C ASP A 34 -22.69 9.23 -9.35
N ALA A 35 -21.67 8.64 -9.98
CA ALA A 35 -20.45 8.22 -9.30
C ALA A 35 -19.46 9.37 -9.03
N LEU A 36 -19.64 10.53 -9.66
CA LEU A 36 -18.77 11.71 -9.53
C LEU A 36 -19.63 12.95 -9.32
N ASP A 37 -19.29 13.75 -8.32
CA ASP A 37 -19.91 15.05 -8.09
C ASP A 37 -19.38 16.05 -9.12
N PRO A 38 -20.22 16.62 -10.02
CA PRO A 38 -19.80 17.61 -10.99
C PRO A 38 -19.14 18.84 -10.37
N ALA A 39 -19.61 19.29 -9.20
CA ALA A 39 -19.03 20.41 -8.49
C ALA A 39 -17.62 20.12 -7.97
N ALA A 40 -17.33 18.85 -7.61
CA ALA A 40 -16.00 18.41 -7.22
C ALA A 40 -15.03 18.38 -8.41
N ILE A 41 -15.55 18.14 -9.62
CA ILE A 41 -14.76 18.15 -10.87
C ILE A 41 -14.36 19.58 -11.26
N GLU A 42 -15.28 20.54 -11.15
CA GLU A 42 -15.00 21.95 -11.49
C GLU A 42 -14.07 22.62 -10.45
N ALA A 43 -14.21 22.27 -9.17
CA ALA A 43 -13.35 22.81 -8.11
C ALA A 43 -11.91 22.25 -8.14
N SER A 44 -11.65 21.23 -8.96
CA SER A 44 -10.38 20.49 -8.97
C SER A 44 -9.43 20.84 -10.10
N ASN A 45 -9.72 21.87 -10.90
CA ASN A 45 -8.77 22.37 -11.89
C ASN A 45 -7.60 23.09 -11.19
N PRO A 46 -6.41 22.46 -11.06
CA PRO A 46 -5.26 23.16 -10.51
C PRO A 46 -4.79 24.25 -11.46
N PRO A 47 -4.18 25.35 -10.96
CA PRO A 47 -3.58 26.36 -11.82
C PRO A 47 -2.53 25.71 -12.72
N ALA A 48 -2.57 26.03 -14.00
CA ALA A 48 -1.60 25.60 -15.01
C ALA A 48 -0.19 26.11 -14.63
N GLY A 49 0.60 25.25 -14.05
CA GLY A 49 1.98 25.53 -13.64
C GLY A 49 2.75 24.23 -13.44
N GLY A 50 3.04 23.52 -14.53
CA GLY A 50 3.83 22.31 -14.54
C GLY A 50 4.91 22.36 -15.61
N ALA A 51 6.06 21.73 -15.33
CA ALA A 51 7.14 21.55 -16.28
C ALA A 51 6.59 21.03 -17.62
N VAL A 52 7.17 21.50 -18.73
CA VAL A 52 6.74 21.12 -20.09
C VAL A 52 6.89 19.60 -20.24
N ALA A 53 5.75 18.91 -20.13
CA ALA A 53 5.69 17.47 -20.37
C ALA A 53 6.03 17.21 -21.86
N GLY A 54 6.82 16.18 -22.13
CA GLY A 54 7.09 15.72 -23.49
C GLY A 54 5.79 15.33 -24.22
N PRO A 55 5.88 15.07 -25.55
CA PRO A 55 4.70 14.60 -26.28
C PRO A 55 4.16 13.32 -25.67
N SER A 56 2.83 13.27 -25.46
CA SER A 56 2.16 12.12 -24.88
C SER A 56 2.43 10.86 -25.70
N GLN A 57 2.71 9.75 -25.03
CA GLN A 57 2.71 8.46 -25.70
C GLN A 57 1.26 8.05 -26.03
N ALA A 58 1.09 7.40 -27.18
CA ALA A 58 -0.21 6.90 -27.58
C ALA A 58 -0.74 5.89 -26.56
N THR A 59 -2.06 5.93 -26.33
CA THR A 59 -2.77 4.91 -25.54
C THR A 59 -2.47 3.51 -26.10
N GLN A 60 -2.08 2.59 -25.22
CA GLN A 60 -1.79 1.21 -25.57
C GLN A 60 -2.87 0.30 -24.99
N SER A 61 -3.28 -0.72 -25.75
CA SER A 61 -4.22 -1.74 -25.28
C SER A 61 -3.51 -3.10 -25.27
N LEU A 62 -3.54 -3.77 -24.13
CA LEU A 62 -2.97 -5.10 -23.91
C LEU A 62 -4.10 -6.09 -23.62
N GLY A 63 -4.13 -7.20 -24.37
CA GLY A 63 -5.19 -8.21 -24.25
C GLY A 63 -6.52 -7.79 -24.88
N THR A 64 -7.47 -8.74 -24.92
CA THR A 64 -8.78 -8.59 -25.56
C THR A 64 -9.91 -9.16 -24.71
N GLY A 65 -9.67 -9.32 -23.39
CA GLY A 65 -10.64 -9.92 -22.47
C GLY A 65 -11.83 -9.02 -22.14
N PRO A 66 -12.88 -9.58 -21.56
CA PRO A 66 -14.12 -8.86 -21.28
C PRO A 66 -13.99 -7.84 -20.13
N THR A 67 -12.97 -7.97 -19.27
CA THR A 67 -12.77 -7.08 -18.14
C THR A 67 -11.94 -5.87 -18.57
N LYS A 68 -12.57 -4.69 -18.59
CA LYS A 68 -11.89 -3.42 -18.91
C LYS A 68 -11.13 -2.92 -17.67
N VAL A 69 -9.84 -2.70 -17.81
CA VAL A 69 -8.94 -2.17 -16.79
C VAL A 69 -8.19 -0.98 -17.36
N ALA A 70 -8.11 0.12 -16.63
CA ALA A 70 -7.26 1.23 -16.98
C ALA A 70 -5.97 1.20 -16.16
N MET A 71 -4.84 1.51 -16.79
CA MET A 71 -3.56 1.66 -16.10
C MET A 71 -2.97 3.03 -16.42
N LEU A 72 -2.69 3.81 -15.39
CA LEU A 72 -2.28 5.21 -15.49
C LEU A 72 -0.81 5.32 -15.08
N LEU A 73 0.07 5.58 -16.04
CA LEU A 73 1.53 5.57 -15.86
C LEU A 73 2.18 6.81 -16.48
N PRO A 74 3.24 7.35 -15.87
CA PRO A 74 3.94 8.56 -16.35
C PRO A 74 4.96 8.22 -17.46
N LEU A 75 4.51 7.66 -18.60
CA LEU A 75 5.39 7.07 -19.62
C LEU A 75 6.32 8.07 -20.28
N SER A 76 5.87 9.30 -20.52
CA SER A 76 6.64 10.38 -21.14
C SER A 76 7.20 11.40 -20.15
N ALA A 77 7.02 11.18 -18.85
CA ALA A 77 7.61 12.04 -17.84
C ALA A 77 9.14 12.03 -17.94
N PRO A 78 9.83 13.15 -17.65
CA PRO A 78 11.29 13.21 -17.70
C PRO A 78 11.94 12.42 -16.55
N GLY A 79 13.17 11.98 -16.78
CA GLY A 79 14.05 11.35 -15.78
C GLY A 79 13.50 10.05 -15.21
N SER A 80 13.78 9.80 -13.94
CA SER A 80 13.43 8.55 -13.24
C SER A 80 11.93 8.30 -13.15
N VAL A 81 11.11 9.35 -13.16
CA VAL A 81 9.64 9.21 -13.11
C VAL A 81 9.13 8.47 -14.35
N GLY A 82 9.57 8.92 -15.56
CA GLY A 82 9.20 8.25 -16.81
C GLY A 82 9.86 6.87 -16.95
N GLU A 83 11.09 6.71 -16.47
CA GLU A 83 11.75 5.40 -16.46
C GLU A 83 10.96 4.39 -15.62
N ASN A 84 10.50 4.78 -14.43
CA ASN A 84 9.68 3.94 -13.58
C ASN A 84 8.32 3.62 -14.22
N GLY A 85 7.69 4.61 -14.87
CA GLY A 85 6.46 4.40 -15.64
C GLY A 85 6.63 3.33 -16.73
N ARG A 86 7.73 3.39 -17.50
CA ARG A 86 8.04 2.39 -18.54
C ARG A 86 8.35 1.01 -17.96
N LYS A 87 9.06 0.92 -16.83
CA LYS A 87 9.28 -0.35 -16.10
C LYS A 87 7.96 -0.97 -15.65
N MET A 88 7.04 -0.18 -15.11
CA MET A 88 5.70 -0.65 -14.72
C MET A 88 4.88 -1.12 -15.93
N LEU A 89 5.00 -0.45 -17.09
CA LEU A 89 4.37 -0.90 -18.34
C LEU A 89 4.92 -2.28 -18.76
N ASP A 90 6.23 -2.46 -18.72
CA ASP A 90 6.85 -3.72 -19.10
C ASP A 90 6.49 -4.84 -18.09
N ALA A 91 6.36 -4.50 -16.80
CA ALA A 91 5.83 -5.43 -15.79
C ALA A 91 4.37 -5.85 -16.09
N ALA A 92 3.55 -4.90 -16.54
CA ALA A 92 2.18 -5.19 -16.95
C ALA A 92 2.14 -6.11 -18.18
N LYS A 93 3.00 -5.88 -19.19
CA LYS A 93 3.15 -6.78 -20.35
C LYS A 93 3.59 -8.19 -19.91
N LEU A 94 4.54 -8.28 -18.97
CA LEU A 94 4.99 -9.57 -18.43
C LEU A 94 3.84 -10.29 -17.74
N ALA A 95 3.08 -9.62 -16.89
CA ALA A 95 1.91 -10.19 -16.22
C ALA A 95 0.86 -10.68 -17.23
N MET A 96 0.54 -9.87 -18.24
CA MET A 96 -0.42 -10.25 -19.30
C MET A 96 0.05 -11.47 -20.10
N THR A 97 1.37 -11.60 -20.33
CA THR A 97 1.95 -12.77 -21.01
C THR A 97 1.87 -14.01 -20.14
N ASP A 98 2.17 -13.92 -18.85
CA ASP A 98 2.16 -15.01 -17.90
C ASP A 98 0.77 -15.58 -17.65
N LEU A 99 -0.23 -14.71 -17.66
CA LEU A 99 -1.62 -15.11 -17.48
C LEU A 99 -2.17 -15.92 -18.66
N GLY A 100 -1.57 -15.83 -19.85
CA GLY A 100 -1.82 -16.66 -21.03
C GLY A 100 -3.28 -16.72 -21.51
N ASN A 101 -4.17 -15.93 -20.92
CA ASN A 101 -5.60 -15.96 -21.16
C ASN A 101 -6.14 -14.52 -21.29
N PRO A 102 -6.97 -14.22 -22.30
CA PRO A 102 -7.53 -12.89 -22.50
C PRO A 102 -8.66 -12.55 -21.50
N LEU A 103 -8.33 -12.52 -20.19
CA LEU A 103 -9.28 -12.13 -19.14
C LEU A 103 -9.49 -10.62 -19.09
N LEU A 104 -8.44 -9.86 -19.41
CA LEU A 104 -8.41 -8.41 -19.30
C LEU A 104 -8.25 -7.75 -20.68
N THR A 105 -8.85 -6.59 -20.81
CA THR A 105 -8.41 -5.54 -21.74
C THR A 105 -7.82 -4.42 -20.90
N LEU A 106 -6.48 -4.35 -20.85
CA LEU A 106 -5.74 -3.37 -20.10
C LEU A 106 -5.39 -2.18 -20.99
N THR A 107 -6.05 -1.05 -20.76
CA THR A 107 -5.78 0.20 -21.48
C THR A 107 -4.76 1.01 -20.67
N VAL A 108 -3.58 1.23 -21.22
CA VAL A 108 -2.51 2.02 -20.60
C VAL A 108 -2.54 3.43 -21.15
N GLU A 109 -2.68 4.40 -20.27
CA GLU A 109 -2.73 5.83 -20.55
C GLU A 109 -1.50 6.53 -19.95
N ASP A 110 -0.88 7.43 -20.73
CA ASP A 110 0.29 8.19 -20.29
C ASP A 110 -0.12 9.42 -19.48
N THR A 111 0.17 9.44 -18.19
CA THR A 111 -0.10 10.58 -17.30
C THR A 111 0.87 11.74 -17.49
N ARG A 112 1.99 11.53 -18.19
CA ARG A 112 3.10 12.49 -18.36
C ARG A 112 3.75 12.92 -17.04
N GLY A 113 3.40 12.30 -15.91
CA GLY A 113 3.77 12.74 -14.57
C GLY A 113 3.04 14.03 -14.12
N ASP A 114 2.00 14.42 -14.87
CA ASP A 114 1.19 15.60 -14.54
C ASP A 114 0.00 15.21 -13.65
N VAL A 115 -0.12 15.87 -12.49
CA VAL A 115 -1.13 15.57 -11.47
C VAL A 115 -2.54 15.82 -11.98
N GLY A 116 -2.79 16.97 -12.64
CA GLY A 116 -4.10 17.33 -13.14
C GLY A 116 -4.54 16.43 -14.27
N TYR A 117 -3.62 16.10 -15.17
CA TYR A 117 -3.89 15.19 -16.28
C TYR A 117 -4.12 13.76 -15.79
N SER A 118 -3.36 13.30 -14.80
CA SER A 118 -3.60 12.02 -14.12
C SER A 118 -5.01 11.89 -13.54
N GLN A 119 -5.51 12.96 -12.91
CA GLN A 119 -6.87 13.02 -12.37
C GLN A 119 -7.91 12.92 -13.50
N GLN A 120 -7.73 13.68 -14.58
CA GLN A 120 -8.62 13.64 -15.74
C GLN A 120 -8.68 12.24 -16.38
N LEU A 121 -7.53 11.58 -16.53
CA LEU A 121 -7.46 10.21 -17.05
C LEU A 121 -8.15 9.21 -16.13
N ALA A 122 -8.02 9.35 -14.81
CA ALA A 122 -8.73 8.49 -13.86
C ALA A 122 -10.25 8.68 -13.96
N ILE A 123 -10.73 9.91 -14.02
CA ILE A 123 -12.16 10.22 -14.22
C ILE A 123 -12.65 9.64 -15.55
N LYS A 124 -11.91 9.86 -16.65
CA LYS A 124 -12.21 9.30 -17.96
C LYS A 124 -12.31 7.77 -17.91
N ALA A 125 -11.36 7.09 -17.28
CA ALA A 125 -11.37 5.64 -17.14
C ALA A 125 -12.62 5.13 -16.40
N ILE A 126 -12.95 5.78 -15.27
CA ILE A 126 -14.13 5.47 -14.45
C ILE A 126 -15.41 5.64 -15.28
N THR A 127 -15.58 6.77 -15.95
CA THR A 127 -16.77 7.07 -16.74
C THR A 127 -16.87 6.23 -18.01
N SER A 128 -15.75 5.75 -18.55
CA SER A 128 -15.71 4.82 -19.70
C SER A 128 -15.96 3.35 -19.33
N GLY A 129 -16.25 3.08 -18.04
CA GLY A 129 -16.67 1.76 -17.56
C GLY A 129 -15.52 0.81 -17.23
N ALA A 130 -14.32 1.34 -16.91
CA ALA A 130 -13.26 0.55 -16.33
C ALA A 130 -13.74 -0.11 -15.02
N LYS A 131 -13.43 -1.39 -14.84
CA LYS A 131 -13.79 -2.15 -13.64
C LYS A 131 -12.78 -1.98 -12.50
N VAL A 132 -11.55 -1.65 -12.86
CA VAL A 132 -10.43 -1.34 -11.95
C VAL A 132 -9.57 -0.28 -12.61
N VAL A 133 -9.03 0.63 -11.83
CA VAL A 133 -7.99 1.57 -12.24
C VAL A 133 -6.71 1.21 -11.49
N ILE A 134 -5.62 0.93 -12.20
CA ILE A 134 -4.28 0.68 -11.65
C ILE A 134 -3.46 1.96 -11.82
N GLY A 135 -2.91 2.50 -10.75
CA GLY A 135 -2.38 3.86 -10.70
C GLY A 135 -3.42 4.83 -10.12
N PRO A 136 -3.14 6.13 -10.10
CA PRO A 136 -1.95 6.79 -10.61
C PRO A 136 -0.69 6.53 -9.76
N THR A 137 0.45 7.04 -10.25
CA THR A 137 1.72 7.04 -9.52
C THR A 137 1.98 8.35 -8.78
N GLU A 138 1.27 9.40 -9.15
CA GLU A 138 1.38 10.74 -8.57
C GLU A 138 0.58 10.83 -7.27
N LEU A 139 1.28 11.05 -6.14
CA LEU A 139 0.66 11.11 -4.82
C LEU A 139 -0.49 12.12 -4.72
N PRO A 140 -0.36 13.38 -5.20
CA PRO A 140 -1.47 14.33 -5.12
C PRO A 140 -2.68 13.90 -5.95
N ALA A 141 -2.48 13.22 -7.09
CA ALA A 141 -3.57 12.69 -7.91
C ALA A 141 -4.32 11.57 -7.16
N ALA A 142 -3.59 10.63 -6.55
CA ALA A 142 -4.18 9.56 -5.72
C ALA A 142 -4.99 10.12 -4.55
N GLN A 143 -4.44 11.12 -3.85
CA GLN A 143 -5.10 11.82 -2.75
C GLN A 143 -6.38 12.54 -3.19
N HIS A 144 -6.36 13.17 -4.37
CA HIS A 144 -7.53 13.84 -4.93
C HIS A 144 -8.62 12.82 -5.28
N ILE A 145 -8.28 11.75 -6.01
CA ILE A 145 -9.22 10.69 -6.38
C ILE A 145 -9.85 10.05 -5.12
N ALA A 146 -9.09 9.91 -4.04
CA ALA A 146 -9.59 9.37 -2.78
C ALA A 146 -10.68 10.26 -2.13
N LYS A 147 -10.66 11.56 -2.40
CA LYS A 147 -11.65 12.53 -1.89
C LYS A 147 -12.90 12.64 -2.75
N LEU A 148 -12.89 12.11 -3.99
CA LEU A 148 -14.07 12.12 -4.84
C LEU A 148 -15.18 11.29 -4.22
N SER A 149 -16.38 11.85 -4.15
CA SER A 149 -17.58 11.16 -3.68
C SER A 149 -18.05 10.10 -4.68
N GLY A 150 -18.85 9.16 -4.22
CA GLY A 150 -19.47 8.12 -5.06
C GLY A 150 -19.21 6.71 -4.54
N SER A 151 -20.30 6.02 -4.13
CA SER A 151 -20.24 4.65 -3.61
C SER A 151 -19.96 3.60 -4.70
N ASN A 152 -20.29 3.92 -5.96
CA ASN A 152 -20.21 2.99 -7.10
C ASN A 152 -18.92 3.16 -7.91
N ARG A 153 -17.96 3.95 -7.44
CA ARG A 153 -16.67 4.09 -8.09
C ARG A 153 -15.94 2.75 -8.13
N PRO A 154 -15.34 2.37 -9.27
CA PRO A 154 -14.50 1.18 -9.33
C PRO A 154 -13.30 1.31 -8.37
N PRO A 155 -12.78 0.19 -7.86
CA PRO A 155 -11.56 0.17 -7.08
C PRO A 155 -10.39 0.81 -7.82
N VAL A 156 -9.62 1.63 -7.12
CA VAL A 156 -8.40 2.27 -7.64
C VAL A 156 -7.22 1.72 -6.85
N LEU A 157 -6.27 1.12 -7.53
CA LEU A 157 -5.05 0.52 -6.98
C LEU A 157 -3.90 1.51 -7.19
N ALA A 158 -3.74 2.46 -6.29
CA ALA A 158 -2.78 3.55 -6.43
C ALA A 158 -1.34 3.05 -6.29
N LEU A 159 -0.52 3.29 -7.31
CA LEU A 159 0.92 3.00 -7.34
C LEU A 159 1.76 4.18 -6.86
N ALA A 160 1.13 5.10 -6.14
CA ALA A 160 1.77 6.29 -5.59
C ALA A 160 2.53 5.94 -4.30
N ASP A 161 3.79 6.36 -4.27
CA ASP A 161 4.60 6.24 -3.06
C ASP A 161 4.07 7.13 -1.94
N ASN A 162 4.20 6.68 -0.68
CA ASN A 162 3.72 7.38 0.51
C ASN A 162 2.20 7.70 0.53
N PHE A 163 1.41 7.03 -0.29
CA PHE A 163 -0.03 7.15 -0.24
C PHE A 163 -0.60 6.35 0.93
N ALA A 164 -1.34 7.01 1.81
CA ALA A 164 -1.90 6.36 3.01
C ALA A 164 -3.16 5.54 2.75
N GLY A 165 -3.76 5.68 1.57
CA GLY A 165 -5.05 5.09 1.23
C GLY A 165 -6.22 6.07 1.35
N GLY A 166 -7.37 5.65 0.88
CA GLY A 166 -8.66 6.31 1.01
C GLY A 166 -9.79 5.36 0.62
N PRO A 167 -11.02 5.60 1.04
CA PRO A 167 -12.13 4.67 0.78
C PRO A 167 -12.26 4.28 -0.69
N GLY A 168 -11.95 3.02 -1.07
CA GLY A 168 -11.97 2.51 -2.45
C GLY A 168 -10.80 2.97 -3.33
N VAL A 169 -9.80 3.64 -2.75
CA VAL A 169 -8.50 3.91 -3.37
C VAL A 169 -7.43 3.28 -2.49
N TYR A 170 -6.82 2.22 -2.95
CA TYR A 170 -5.97 1.37 -2.13
C TYR A 170 -4.49 1.70 -2.35
N ALA A 171 -3.76 1.85 -1.25
CA ALA A 171 -2.32 2.02 -1.25
C ALA A 171 -1.66 0.69 -1.61
N VAL A 172 -0.95 0.63 -2.74
CA VAL A 172 -0.28 -0.59 -3.20
C VAL A 172 1.16 -0.65 -2.71
N CYS A 173 1.87 0.46 -2.77
CA CYS A 173 3.29 0.53 -2.42
C CYS A 173 3.51 0.40 -0.92
N LEU A 174 4.58 -0.28 -0.52
CA LEU A 174 5.02 -0.33 0.87
C LEU A 174 5.46 1.07 1.31
N THR A 175 4.81 1.60 2.33
CA THR A 175 5.18 2.89 2.91
C THR A 175 6.23 2.75 4.02
N GLU A 176 6.93 3.83 4.32
CA GLU A 176 7.83 3.89 5.48
C GLU A 176 7.08 3.61 6.79
N ALA A 177 5.84 4.11 6.88
CA ALA A 177 4.98 3.89 8.05
C ALA A 177 4.65 2.41 8.27
N ASP A 178 4.39 1.66 7.20
CA ASP A 178 4.11 0.22 7.29
C ASP A 178 5.36 -0.57 7.72
N SER A 179 6.54 -0.20 7.17
CA SER A 179 7.82 -0.80 7.56
C SER A 179 8.15 -0.53 9.03
N ALA A 180 8.02 0.72 9.48
CA ALA A 180 8.21 1.11 10.87
C ALA A 180 7.27 0.36 11.82
N ALA A 181 5.98 0.29 11.46
CA ALA A 181 4.95 -0.40 12.24
C ALA A 181 5.21 -1.90 12.35
N ALA A 182 5.59 -2.56 11.25
CA ALA A 182 5.91 -3.98 11.25
C ALA A 182 7.19 -4.27 12.06
N GLY A 183 8.21 -3.43 11.93
CA GLY A 183 9.43 -3.53 12.72
C GLY A 183 9.19 -3.36 14.20
N ALA A 184 8.40 -2.36 14.59
CA ALA A 184 7.99 -2.13 15.98
C ALA A 184 7.18 -3.30 16.53
N GLY A 185 6.19 -3.78 15.78
CA GLY A 185 5.38 -4.95 16.14
C GLY A 185 6.22 -6.22 16.34
N ALA A 186 7.24 -6.44 15.52
CA ALA A 186 8.14 -7.58 15.66
C ALA A 186 8.97 -7.55 16.96
N ILE A 187 9.37 -6.36 17.45
CA ILE A 187 10.02 -6.20 18.76
C ILE A 187 9.00 -6.36 19.88
N ALA A 188 7.80 -5.76 19.73
CA ALA A 188 6.74 -5.86 20.73
C ALA A 188 6.26 -7.31 20.94
N ALA A 189 6.17 -8.10 19.87
CA ALA A 189 5.86 -9.54 19.93
C ALA A 189 6.89 -10.35 20.74
N LYS A 190 8.12 -9.85 20.87
CA LYS A 190 9.19 -10.43 21.70
C LYS A 190 9.21 -9.89 23.13
N GLY A 191 8.22 -9.09 23.52
CA GLY A 191 8.06 -8.56 24.88
C GLY A 191 8.44 -7.07 25.06
N GLY A 192 8.90 -6.39 24.02
CA GLY A 192 9.15 -4.94 24.07
C GLY A 192 7.89 -4.15 24.40
N LYS A 193 7.97 -3.17 25.29
CA LYS A 193 6.82 -2.37 25.76
C LYS A 193 6.97 -0.87 25.55
N LYS A 194 8.19 -0.34 25.69
CA LYS A 194 8.49 1.10 25.61
C LYS A 194 9.26 1.41 24.34
N PHE A 195 8.66 2.21 23.46
CA PHE A 195 9.26 2.60 22.18
C PHE A 195 9.45 4.10 22.10
N VAL A 196 10.52 4.52 21.46
CA VAL A 196 10.75 5.90 21.05
C VAL A 196 10.66 5.96 19.54
N LEU A 197 9.97 6.95 19.00
CA LEU A 197 9.87 7.21 17.56
C LEU A 197 10.61 8.51 17.23
N LEU A 198 11.68 8.40 16.43
CA LEU A 198 12.35 9.52 15.78
C LEU A 198 11.85 9.61 14.33
N VAL A 199 11.26 10.73 13.95
CA VAL A 199 10.58 10.87 12.66
C VAL A 199 10.87 12.25 12.04
N PRO A 200 11.10 12.36 10.72
CA PRO A 200 11.25 13.65 10.08
C PRO A 200 10.01 14.51 10.27
N ALA A 201 10.20 15.78 10.65
CA ALA A 201 9.11 16.74 10.79
C ALA A 201 8.42 16.95 9.43
N GLY A 202 7.09 16.92 9.41
CA GLY A 202 6.29 17.12 8.20
C GLY A 202 4.99 16.32 8.19
N ALA A 203 4.31 16.36 7.06
CA ALA A 203 2.96 15.78 6.92
C ALA A 203 2.90 14.26 7.17
N ASN A 204 4.00 13.53 6.94
CA ASN A 204 4.03 12.07 7.12
C ASN A 204 4.32 11.65 8.57
N ALA A 205 4.77 12.55 9.44
CA ALA A 205 5.13 12.22 10.82
C ALA A 205 3.96 11.58 11.60
N SER A 206 2.78 12.19 11.52
CA SER A 206 1.57 11.68 12.17
C SER A 206 1.10 10.35 11.59
N VAL A 207 1.31 10.11 10.30
CA VAL A 207 0.97 8.84 9.64
C VAL A 207 1.86 7.72 10.17
N VAL A 208 3.16 7.96 10.27
CA VAL A 208 4.12 6.99 10.83
C VAL A 208 3.79 6.69 12.29
N GLU A 209 3.59 7.74 13.11
CA GLU A 209 3.23 7.61 14.51
C GLU A 209 1.95 6.79 14.72
N HIS A 210 0.89 7.13 14.00
CA HIS A 210 -0.39 6.42 14.11
C HIS A 210 -0.27 4.95 13.72
N ARG A 211 0.45 4.64 12.63
CA ARG A 211 0.68 3.26 12.19
C ARG A 211 1.48 2.45 13.21
N VAL A 212 2.55 3.03 13.75
CA VAL A 212 3.37 2.40 14.79
C VAL A 212 2.54 2.18 16.06
N ALA A 213 1.81 3.20 16.53
CA ALA A 213 0.97 3.10 17.73
C ALA A 213 -0.08 1.99 17.61
N ASN A 214 -0.76 1.90 16.46
CA ASN A 214 -1.74 0.84 16.19
C ASN A 214 -1.09 -0.56 16.19
N SER A 215 0.10 -0.70 15.62
CA SER A 215 0.82 -1.98 15.65
C SER A 215 1.23 -2.39 17.05
N LEU A 216 1.71 -1.44 17.86
CA LEU A 216 2.15 -1.69 19.24
C LEU A 216 1.00 -2.02 20.16
N SER A 217 -0.18 -1.40 19.98
CA SER A 217 -1.36 -1.59 20.82
C SER A 217 -1.82 -3.04 20.88
N VAL A 218 -1.65 -3.81 19.80
CA VAL A 218 -1.96 -5.25 19.71
C VAL A 218 -1.20 -6.06 20.76
N TYR A 219 0.00 -5.60 21.14
CA TYR A 219 0.87 -6.26 22.11
C TYR A 219 0.86 -5.58 23.50
N GLY A 220 -0.04 -4.63 23.73
CA GLY A 220 -0.06 -3.83 24.95
C GLY A 220 1.24 -3.04 25.15
N ALA A 221 1.86 -2.61 24.05
CA ALA A 221 3.04 -1.75 24.02
C ALA A 221 2.65 -0.35 23.53
N ASN A 222 3.51 0.65 23.74
CA ASN A 222 3.21 2.03 23.36
C ASN A 222 4.46 2.80 22.93
N ILE A 223 4.23 3.88 22.19
CA ILE A 223 5.23 4.91 21.96
C ILE A 223 5.29 5.77 23.24
N ALA A 224 6.43 5.76 23.92
CA ALA A 224 6.64 6.60 25.12
C ALA A 224 6.81 8.07 24.71
N VAL A 225 7.49 8.32 23.59
CA VAL A 225 7.67 9.66 23.03
C VAL A 225 7.91 9.59 21.53
N THR A 226 7.30 10.53 20.80
CA THR A 226 7.59 10.82 19.38
C THR A 226 8.38 12.13 19.31
N ILE A 227 9.55 12.08 18.70
CA ILE A 227 10.45 13.25 18.58
C ILE A 227 10.63 13.56 17.10
N PRO A 228 10.02 14.63 16.60
CA PRO A 228 10.26 15.09 15.25
C PRO A 228 11.65 15.72 15.13
N TYR A 229 12.32 15.52 14.00
CA TYR A 229 13.59 16.14 13.66
C TYR A 229 13.57 16.74 12.25
N SER A 230 14.42 17.75 12.00
CA SER A 230 14.50 18.38 10.71
C SER A 230 15.47 17.63 9.79
N ALA A 231 15.14 17.48 8.51
CA ALA A 231 16.04 16.96 7.51
C ALA A 231 17.31 17.84 7.45
N GLY A 232 18.48 17.21 7.56
CA GLY A 232 19.76 17.94 7.62
C GLY A 232 20.23 18.33 9.04
N ASP A 233 19.40 18.12 10.06
CA ASP A 233 19.86 18.19 11.46
C ASP A 233 20.80 17.01 11.75
N SER A 234 21.79 17.26 12.63
CA SER A 234 22.71 16.20 13.09
C SER A 234 22.00 15.10 13.91
N GLY A 235 20.71 15.27 14.21
CA GLY A 235 19.96 14.38 15.11
C GLY A 235 20.37 14.49 16.58
N ALA A 236 21.42 15.25 16.87
CA ALA A 236 21.95 15.37 18.24
C ALA A 236 20.93 15.93 19.22
N LYS A 237 20.14 16.94 18.80
CA LYS A 237 19.06 17.51 19.61
C LYS A 237 17.96 16.48 19.86
N ALA A 238 17.49 15.80 18.84
CA ALA A 238 16.43 14.78 18.97
C ALA A 238 16.86 13.65 19.94
N VAL A 239 18.11 13.20 19.84
CA VAL A 239 18.66 12.18 20.73
C VAL A 239 18.89 12.70 22.14
N ALA A 240 19.24 13.97 22.33
CA ALA A 240 19.35 14.59 23.66
C ALA A 240 17.96 14.72 24.29
N ASP A 241 16.97 15.19 23.56
CA ASP A 241 15.59 15.32 24.01
C ASP A 241 15.02 13.94 24.43
N MET A 242 15.32 12.88 23.68
CA MET A 242 14.95 11.50 24.04
C MET A 242 15.49 11.11 25.43
N GLY A 243 16.77 11.37 25.70
CA GLY A 243 17.42 10.99 26.95
C GLY A 243 16.88 11.70 28.18
N SER A 244 16.21 12.85 28.02
CA SER A 244 15.56 13.58 29.12
C SER A 244 14.11 13.16 29.39
N LEU A 245 13.47 12.45 28.43
CA LEU A 245 12.04 12.16 28.48
C LEU A 245 11.72 10.69 28.76
N VAL A 246 12.64 9.78 28.53
CA VAL A 246 12.41 8.34 28.65
C VAL A 246 13.59 7.66 29.34
N ASP A 247 13.29 6.76 30.29
CA ASP A 247 14.23 5.74 30.74
C ASP A 247 14.64 4.84 29.56
N VAL A 248 15.50 3.88 29.78
CA VAL A 248 15.96 2.97 28.71
C VAL A 248 14.77 2.38 27.92
N PRO A 249 14.56 2.73 26.65
CA PRO A 249 13.51 2.15 25.84
C PRO A 249 13.90 0.75 25.33
N ASP A 250 12.92 -0.11 25.04
CA ASP A 250 13.15 -1.42 24.44
C ASP A 250 13.58 -1.29 22.96
N ALA A 251 13.07 -0.26 22.27
CA ALA A 251 13.53 0.07 20.94
C ALA A 251 13.40 1.56 20.62
N VAL A 252 14.31 2.02 19.76
CA VAL A 252 14.25 3.33 19.09
C VAL A 252 13.95 3.06 17.63
N ILE A 253 12.80 3.56 17.16
CA ILE A 253 12.38 3.50 15.76
C ILE A 253 12.88 4.78 15.09
N VAL A 254 13.62 4.65 13.99
CA VAL A 254 14.17 5.77 13.23
C VAL A 254 13.59 5.74 11.82
N ALA A 255 12.57 6.54 11.57
CA ALA A 255 12.13 6.85 10.22
C ALA A 255 13.08 7.90 9.61
N SER A 256 13.32 7.85 8.30
CA SER A 256 14.27 8.75 7.64
C SER A 256 13.65 9.61 6.53
N GLY A 257 12.44 9.27 6.09
CA GLY A 257 11.86 9.87 4.89
C GLY A 257 12.81 9.68 3.70
N ASP A 258 13.00 10.73 2.92
CA ASP A 258 13.96 10.73 1.81
C ASP A 258 15.40 11.06 2.25
N GLY A 259 15.60 11.34 3.54
CA GLY A 259 16.88 11.67 4.14
C GLY A 259 17.74 10.45 4.49
N SER A 260 18.99 10.69 4.92
CA SER A 260 19.84 9.64 5.49
C SER A 260 19.62 9.53 7.00
N PRO A 261 19.46 8.32 7.57
CA PRO A 261 19.39 8.12 9.00
C PRO A 261 20.76 8.24 9.70
N ALA A 262 21.85 8.27 8.94
CA ALA A 262 23.21 8.23 9.46
C ALA A 262 23.51 9.28 10.55
N PRO A 263 23.14 10.56 10.44
CA PRO A 263 23.39 11.55 11.48
C PRO A 263 22.74 11.18 12.83
N ILE A 264 21.50 10.69 12.79
CA ILE A 264 20.78 10.23 13.98
C ILE A 264 21.45 9.00 14.59
N LEU A 265 21.89 8.05 13.76
CA LEU A 265 22.58 6.86 14.25
C LEU A 265 23.92 7.18 14.88
N VAL A 266 24.66 8.15 14.37
CA VAL A 266 25.88 8.68 15.02
C VAL A 266 25.55 9.23 16.42
N ALA A 267 24.50 10.05 16.51
CA ALA A 267 24.06 10.62 17.78
C ALA A 267 23.57 9.54 18.78
N LEU A 268 22.83 8.54 18.33
CA LEU A 268 22.41 7.39 19.15
C LEU A 268 23.61 6.60 19.67
N LYS A 269 24.58 6.29 18.79
CA LYS A 269 25.81 5.57 19.16
C LYS A 269 26.63 6.33 20.20
N SER A 270 26.71 7.66 20.11
CA SER A 270 27.40 8.48 21.11
C SER A 270 26.77 8.39 22.50
N LYS A 271 25.52 7.98 22.60
CA LYS A 271 24.79 7.70 23.85
C LYS A 271 24.75 6.21 24.22
N GLY A 272 25.51 5.36 23.53
CA GLY A 272 25.55 3.92 23.78
C GLY A 272 24.31 3.15 23.29
N ILE A 273 23.59 3.69 22.32
CA ILE A 273 22.42 3.05 21.70
C ILE A 273 22.79 2.59 20.27
N PRO A 274 22.62 1.30 19.87
CA PRO A 274 21.98 0.25 20.67
C PRO A 274 22.85 -0.23 21.81
N GLY A 275 22.18 -0.55 22.93
CA GLY A 275 22.77 -1.21 24.09
C GLY A 275 22.30 -2.66 24.17
N LYS A 276 22.59 -3.32 25.32
CA LYS A 276 22.10 -4.68 25.57
C LYS A 276 20.57 -4.75 25.68
N ALA A 277 19.91 -3.66 26.09
CA ALA A 277 18.49 -3.60 26.33
C ALA A 277 17.70 -2.87 25.23
N THR A 278 18.34 -2.03 24.41
CA THR A 278 17.67 -1.20 23.40
C THR A 278 18.02 -1.64 22.00
N SER A 279 17.01 -1.93 21.19
CA SER A 279 17.14 -2.21 19.77
C SER A 279 16.97 -0.94 18.92
N ILE A 280 17.62 -0.87 17.76
CA ILE A 280 17.33 0.12 16.74
C ILE A 280 16.46 -0.56 15.66
N VAL A 281 15.34 0.08 15.31
CA VAL A 281 14.45 -0.31 14.21
C VAL A 281 14.50 0.76 13.15
N GLY A 282 15.03 0.42 11.99
CA GLY A 282 14.99 1.23 10.78
C GLY A 282 13.78 0.92 9.92
N THR A 283 13.73 1.55 8.76
CA THR A 283 12.65 1.39 7.78
C THR A 283 13.19 0.93 6.42
N ASN A 284 12.29 0.51 5.54
CA ASN A 284 12.65 0.17 4.15
C ASN A 284 13.40 1.30 3.44
N ARG A 285 13.13 2.58 3.80
CA ARG A 285 13.80 3.74 3.22
C ARG A 285 15.31 3.79 3.44
N TRP A 286 15.80 3.14 4.47
CA TRP A 286 17.24 3.03 4.70
C TRP A 286 17.96 2.29 3.58
N LEU A 287 17.24 1.44 2.85
CA LEU A 287 17.75 0.56 1.80
C LEU A 287 17.59 1.15 0.38
N ASP A 288 17.07 2.36 0.27
CA ASP A 288 17.06 3.13 -0.99
C ASP A 288 18.49 3.56 -1.40
N ARG A 289 19.44 3.32 -0.50
CA ARG A 289 20.88 3.56 -0.65
C ARG A 289 21.67 2.31 -0.25
N PRO A 290 22.94 2.21 -0.63
CA PRO A 290 23.82 1.15 -0.13
C PRO A 290 23.81 1.11 1.42
N ILE A 291 23.87 -0.10 1.97
CA ILE A 291 23.88 -0.30 3.42
C ILE A 291 25.12 0.38 4.01
N ASP A 292 24.87 1.40 4.85
CA ASP A 292 25.92 2.10 5.58
C ASP A 292 26.40 1.23 6.76
N PRO A 293 27.71 1.17 7.05
CA PRO A 293 28.23 0.51 8.25
C PRO A 293 27.61 1.00 9.57
N LEU A 294 27.06 2.21 9.60
CA LEU A 294 26.32 2.74 10.74
C LEU A 294 25.02 1.97 11.03
N PHE A 295 24.47 1.26 10.04
CA PHE A 295 23.23 0.48 10.20
C PHE A 295 23.45 -0.87 10.88
N GLU A 296 24.72 -1.25 11.14
CA GLU A 296 25.06 -2.52 11.78
C GLU A 296 24.29 -2.75 13.07
N GLY A 297 23.64 -3.91 13.16
CA GLY A 297 22.85 -4.32 14.31
C GLY A 297 21.39 -3.82 14.30
N ALA A 298 21.02 -2.92 13.40
CA ALA A 298 19.64 -2.43 13.28
C ALA A 298 18.72 -3.50 12.65
N TYR A 299 17.45 -3.40 13.00
CA TYR A 299 16.39 -4.26 12.47
C TYR A 299 15.54 -3.52 11.44
N ILE A 300 15.11 -4.21 10.39
CA ILE A 300 14.25 -3.66 9.34
C ILE A 300 13.18 -4.69 8.96
N ALA A 301 11.92 -4.25 8.87
CA ALA A 301 10.84 -4.99 8.21
C ALA A 301 10.67 -4.48 6.78
N MET A 302 10.66 -5.38 5.79
CA MET A 302 10.58 -5.03 4.37
C MET A 302 9.98 -6.18 3.56
N LEU A 303 9.79 -5.98 2.25
CA LEU A 303 9.35 -7.06 1.37
C LEU A 303 10.36 -8.21 1.35
N ASP A 304 9.85 -9.44 1.23
CA ASP A 304 10.70 -10.62 1.14
C ASP A 304 11.38 -10.70 -0.23
N GLN A 305 12.70 -10.55 -0.24
CA GLN A 305 13.49 -10.63 -1.48
C GLN A 305 13.40 -12.01 -2.15
N ARG A 306 13.05 -13.07 -1.40
CA ARG A 306 12.84 -14.41 -1.96
C ARG A 306 11.52 -14.51 -2.72
N GLU A 307 10.52 -13.70 -2.34
CA GLU A 307 9.23 -13.62 -3.04
C GLU A 307 9.31 -12.66 -4.24
N THR A 308 10.00 -11.53 -4.11
CA THR A 308 10.18 -10.55 -5.20
C THR A 308 11.25 -10.96 -6.21
N GLY A 309 12.24 -11.75 -5.82
CA GLY A 309 13.37 -12.18 -6.67
C GLY A 309 12.95 -12.86 -7.97
N PRO A 310 12.09 -13.88 -7.95
CA PRO A 310 11.67 -14.59 -9.16
C PRO A 310 11.07 -13.68 -10.24
N ILE A 311 10.24 -12.68 -9.86
CA ILE A 311 9.70 -11.74 -10.85
C ILE A 311 10.76 -10.75 -11.35
N ALA A 312 11.67 -10.34 -10.47
CA ALA A 312 12.79 -9.49 -10.85
C ALA A 312 13.72 -10.19 -11.86
N ASP A 313 14.06 -11.46 -11.65
CA ASP A 313 14.90 -12.25 -12.55
C ASP A 313 14.21 -12.46 -13.90
N ARG A 314 12.92 -12.76 -13.91
CA ARG A 314 12.13 -12.90 -15.15
C ARG A 314 12.05 -11.60 -15.92
N PHE A 315 11.78 -10.49 -15.22
CA PHE A 315 11.76 -9.16 -15.83
C PHE A 315 13.10 -8.84 -16.50
N LYS A 316 14.21 -9.03 -15.76
CA LYS A 316 15.57 -8.81 -16.28
C LYS A 316 15.84 -9.68 -17.51
N THR A 317 15.45 -10.95 -17.48
CA THR A 317 15.64 -11.88 -18.59
C THR A 317 14.82 -11.46 -19.82
N THR A 318 13.57 -10.98 -19.61
CA THR A 318 12.65 -10.63 -20.71
C THR A 318 13.03 -9.29 -21.35
N PHE A 319 13.38 -8.29 -20.54
CA PHE A 319 13.57 -6.91 -21.00
C PHE A 319 15.03 -6.45 -21.02
N ASN A 320 15.96 -7.27 -20.50
CA ASN A 320 17.41 -7.01 -20.50
C ASN A 320 17.85 -5.73 -19.76
N TYR A 321 17.08 -5.32 -18.71
CA TYR A 321 17.51 -4.25 -17.79
C TYR A 321 17.00 -4.52 -16.37
N GLN A 322 17.58 -3.77 -15.40
CA GLN A 322 17.32 -4.04 -13.98
C GLN A 322 15.93 -3.55 -13.57
N PRO A 323 15.13 -4.40 -12.92
CA PRO A 323 13.89 -3.99 -12.27
C PRO A 323 14.18 -3.18 -11.00
N ASP A 324 13.16 -2.45 -10.56
CA ASP A 324 13.03 -1.98 -9.19
C ASP A 324 11.76 -2.60 -8.55
N VAL A 325 11.47 -2.24 -7.31
CA VAL A 325 10.32 -2.78 -6.58
C VAL A 325 8.97 -2.46 -7.25
N ASN A 326 8.90 -1.37 -8.02
CA ASN A 326 7.68 -0.95 -8.71
C ASN A 326 7.24 -1.96 -9.79
N VAL A 327 8.19 -2.70 -10.36
CA VAL A 327 7.91 -3.82 -11.27
C VAL A 327 7.05 -4.88 -10.58
N ALA A 328 7.39 -5.25 -9.35
CA ALA A 328 6.63 -6.23 -8.59
C ALA A 328 5.22 -5.74 -8.23
N TYR A 329 5.08 -4.46 -7.84
CA TYR A 329 3.76 -3.87 -7.58
C TYR A 329 2.88 -3.84 -8.83
N ALA A 330 3.41 -3.36 -9.95
CA ALA A 330 2.65 -3.28 -11.20
C ALA A 330 2.22 -4.68 -11.68
N TYR A 331 3.13 -5.64 -11.65
CA TYR A 331 2.86 -7.03 -11.97
C TYR A 331 1.74 -7.60 -11.08
N ASP A 332 1.85 -7.46 -9.77
CA ASP A 332 0.90 -8.00 -8.80
C ASP A 332 -0.50 -7.41 -8.99
N MET A 333 -0.62 -6.11 -9.31
CA MET A 333 -1.95 -5.50 -9.49
C MET A 333 -2.64 -5.98 -10.77
N VAL A 334 -1.89 -6.20 -11.84
CA VAL A 334 -2.44 -6.82 -13.06
C VAL A 334 -2.84 -8.28 -12.79
N ALA A 335 -1.96 -9.03 -12.14
CA ALA A 335 -2.21 -10.44 -11.81
C ALA A 335 -3.40 -10.60 -10.83
N LEU A 336 -3.49 -9.76 -9.81
CA LEU A 336 -4.63 -9.73 -8.88
C LEU A 336 -5.95 -9.46 -9.61
N THR A 337 -5.95 -8.45 -10.49
CA THR A 337 -7.15 -8.09 -11.26
C THR A 337 -7.59 -9.24 -12.16
N ALA A 338 -6.66 -9.90 -12.84
CA ALA A 338 -6.96 -11.08 -13.65
C ALA A 338 -7.42 -12.27 -12.82
N GLY A 339 -6.81 -12.51 -11.66
CA GLY A 339 -7.22 -13.55 -10.73
C GLY A 339 -8.66 -13.36 -10.24
N ILE A 340 -9.05 -12.13 -9.91
CA ILE A 340 -10.43 -11.80 -9.54
C ILE A 340 -11.38 -12.03 -10.72
N ALA A 341 -11.01 -11.58 -11.93
CA ALA A 341 -11.81 -11.80 -13.15
C ALA A 341 -12.01 -13.30 -13.42
N SER A 342 -10.96 -14.10 -13.25
CA SER A 342 -10.99 -15.55 -13.45
C SER A 342 -11.88 -16.26 -12.42
N ALA A 343 -11.75 -15.90 -11.15
CA ALA A 343 -12.42 -16.58 -10.05
C ALA A 343 -13.91 -16.18 -9.90
N LEU A 344 -14.24 -14.90 -10.14
CA LEU A 344 -15.54 -14.33 -9.83
C LEU A 344 -16.29 -13.78 -11.05
N GLY A 345 -15.65 -13.76 -12.22
CA GLY A 345 -16.19 -13.21 -13.46
C GLY A 345 -15.93 -11.72 -13.67
N PRO A 346 -16.13 -11.21 -14.90
CA PRO A 346 -15.67 -9.89 -15.35
C PRO A 346 -16.41 -8.69 -14.72
N GLY A 347 -17.48 -8.90 -13.95
CA GLY A 347 -18.24 -7.85 -13.26
C GLY A 347 -18.00 -7.74 -11.76
N SER A 348 -17.16 -8.59 -11.16
CA SER A 348 -17.10 -8.81 -9.70
C SER A 348 -16.03 -7.98 -8.99
N PHE A 349 -15.95 -6.68 -9.30
CA PHE A 349 -14.93 -5.78 -8.77
C PHE A 349 -15.50 -4.82 -7.72
N SER A 350 -16.13 -5.37 -6.67
CA SER A 350 -16.63 -4.57 -5.56
C SER A 350 -15.55 -4.31 -4.52
N ARG A 351 -15.72 -3.28 -3.70
CA ARG A 351 -14.86 -3.00 -2.54
C ARG A 351 -14.71 -4.22 -1.64
N LYS A 352 -15.81 -4.95 -1.37
CA LYS A 352 -15.82 -6.15 -0.53
C LYS A 352 -14.85 -7.23 -1.04
N VAL A 353 -14.66 -7.35 -2.35
CA VAL A 353 -13.72 -8.31 -2.93
C VAL A 353 -12.28 -7.90 -2.64
N PHE A 354 -11.95 -6.61 -2.81
CA PHE A 354 -10.62 -6.09 -2.53
C PHE A 354 -10.32 -6.02 -1.02
N GLU A 355 -11.32 -5.76 -0.20
CA GLU A 355 -11.21 -5.69 1.27
C GLU A 355 -11.35 -7.08 1.94
N ASN A 356 -10.98 -8.15 1.20
CA ASN A 356 -10.99 -9.52 1.73
C ASN A 356 -10.05 -9.64 2.95
N PRO A 357 -10.57 -10.03 4.13
CA PRO A 357 -9.76 -10.14 5.35
C PRO A 357 -8.63 -11.17 5.25
N SER A 358 -8.79 -12.23 4.44
CA SER A 358 -7.74 -13.21 4.19
C SER A 358 -6.60 -12.68 3.30
N GLY A 359 -6.84 -11.55 2.63
CA GLY A 359 -5.85 -10.92 1.75
C GLY A 359 -5.60 -11.67 0.45
N PHE A 360 -4.49 -11.32 -0.16
CA PHE A 360 -4.01 -11.81 -1.45
C PHE A 360 -2.52 -12.14 -1.34
N ARG A 361 -2.06 -13.09 -2.13
CA ARG A 361 -0.64 -13.39 -2.25
C ARG A 361 -0.17 -13.09 -3.67
N GLY A 362 0.86 -12.28 -3.77
CA GLY A 362 1.53 -11.91 -5.00
C GLY A 362 3.04 -12.10 -4.92
N SER A 363 3.76 -11.56 -5.89
CA SER A 363 5.23 -11.51 -5.90
C SER A 363 5.78 -10.60 -4.77
N THR A 364 4.96 -9.70 -4.24
CA THR A 364 5.29 -8.84 -3.08
C THR A 364 4.87 -9.48 -1.74
N GLY A 365 4.57 -10.77 -1.71
CA GLY A 365 4.17 -11.50 -0.52
C GLY A 365 2.67 -11.46 -0.23
N LEU A 366 2.32 -11.74 1.02
CA LEU A 366 0.94 -11.68 1.49
C LEU A 366 0.56 -10.24 1.86
N PHE A 367 -0.53 -9.74 1.29
CA PHE A 367 -1.06 -8.40 1.57
C PHE A 367 -2.59 -8.39 1.60
N ARG A 368 -3.18 -7.43 2.28
CA ARG A 368 -4.63 -7.14 2.23
C ARG A 368 -4.88 -5.65 2.21
N PHE A 369 -6.02 -5.27 1.64
CA PHE A 369 -6.50 -3.90 1.69
C PHE A 369 -7.55 -3.75 2.79
N ARG A 370 -7.56 -2.60 3.45
CA ARG A 370 -8.52 -2.24 4.47
C ARG A 370 -9.58 -1.28 3.92
N ALA A 371 -10.69 -1.14 4.62
CA ALA A 371 -11.81 -0.28 4.22
C ALA A 371 -11.44 1.21 4.13
N ASP A 372 -10.42 1.64 4.87
CA ASP A 372 -9.84 2.98 4.81
C ASP A 372 -8.89 3.18 3.60
N GLY A 373 -8.70 2.14 2.77
CA GLY A 373 -7.81 2.13 1.62
C GLY A 373 -6.33 1.87 1.95
N SER A 374 -5.98 1.76 3.21
CA SER A 374 -4.63 1.36 3.59
C SER A 374 -4.37 -0.11 3.23
N SER A 375 -3.10 -0.47 3.06
CA SER A 375 -2.68 -1.87 2.95
C SER A 375 -2.02 -2.36 4.25
N GLU A 376 -2.11 -3.66 4.45
CA GLU A 376 -1.34 -4.38 5.45
C GLU A 376 -0.60 -5.50 4.76
N ARG A 377 0.68 -5.67 5.12
CA ARG A 377 1.55 -6.67 4.52
C ARG A 377 2.18 -7.54 5.60
N SER A 378 2.25 -8.83 5.32
CA SER A 378 3.07 -9.73 6.12
C SER A 378 4.52 -9.61 5.64
N MET A 379 5.37 -9.04 6.47
CA MET A 379 6.76 -8.77 6.14
C MET A 379 7.70 -9.61 6.99
N PRO A 380 8.77 -10.16 6.41
CA PRO A 380 9.87 -10.71 7.18
C PRO A 380 10.61 -9.60 7.92
N PHE A 381 11.26 -9.98 9.01
CA PHE A 381 12.03 -9.11 9.86
C PHE A 381 13.51 -9.48 9.75
N TYR A 382 14.30 -8.51 9.36
CA TYR A 382 15.74 -8.67 9.13
C TYR A 382 16.55 -7.91 10.17
N ARG A 383 17.78 -8.36 10.38
CA ARG A 383 18.82 -7.62 11.07
C ARG A 383 19.95 -7.34 10.10
N ILE A 384 20.55 -6.16 10.18
CA ILE A 384 21.74 -5.85 9.41
C ILE A 384 22.95 -6.40 10.16
N GLU A 385 23.65 -7.34 9.54
CA GLU A 385 24.86 -7.96 10.08
C GLU A 385 25.92 -8.05 8.98
N LYS A 386 27.11 -7.51 9.26
CA LYS A 386 28.25 -7.48 8.33
C LYS A 386 27.89 -6.83 6.97
N GLY A 387 27.11 -5.74 7.02
CA GLY A 387 26.66 -5.03 5.84
C GLY A 387 25.63 -5.76 4.97
N ALA A 388 24.99 -6.79 5.49
CA ALA A 388 23.98 -7.58 4.77
C ALA A 388 22.72 -7.79 5.62
N LEU A 389 21.59 -8.06 4.96
CA LEU A 389 20.33 -8.39 5.62
C LEU A 389 20.30 -9.87 6.02
N LYS A 390 20.23 -10.12 7.31
CA LYS A 390 20.07 -11.46 7.89
C LYS A 390 18.64 -11.64 8.38
N LEU A 391 17.96 -12.68 7.89
CA LEU A 391 16.58 -13.01 8.28
C LEU A 391 16.51 -13.39 9.76
N VAL A 392 15.66 -12.72 10.53
CA VAL A 392 15.39 -12.98 11.96
C VAL A 392 14.03 -13.66 12.15
N ALA A 393 13.02 -13.22 11.39
CA ALA A 393 11.71 -13.85 11.38
C ALA A 393 11.10 -13.79 9.98
N LYS A 394 10.46 -14.89 9.58
CA LYS A 394 9.77 -15.02 8.29
C LYS A 394 8.45 -14.22 8.35
N SER A 395 7.96 -13.84 7.16
CA SER A 395 6.57 -13.43 6.96
C SER A 395 5.60 -14.52 7.39
N THR A 396 4.41 -14.16 7.84
CA THR A 396 3.33 -15.11 8.13
C THR A 396 2.71 -15.63 6.84
N SER A 397 2.09 -16.80 6.90
CA SER A 397 1.36 -17.40 5.76
C SER A 397 -0.09 -16.96 5.67
N SER A 398 -0.63 -16.33 6.73
CA SER A 398 -1.99 -15.80 6.85
C SER A 398 -2.02 -14.54 7.73
N PHE A 399 -3.10 -13.76 7.62
CA PHE A 399 -3.40 -12.66 8.54
C PHE A 399 -4.18 -13.14 9.74
#